data_0ede86e2238f6e2087122e74131ccb49
#
_entry.id   0ede86e2238f6e2087122e74131ccb49
#
_cell.length_a   1.000
_cell.length_b   1.000
_cell.length_c   1.000
_cell.angle_alpha   90.00
_cell.angle_beta   90.00
_cell.angle_gamma   90.00
#
_symmetry.space_group_name_H-M   'P 1'
#
loop_
_entity.id
_entity.type
_entity.pdbx_description
1 polymer ?
#
loop_
_entity_poly.entity_id
_entity_poly.type
_entity_poly.pdbx_seq_one_letter_code
_entity_poly.pdbx_strand_id
1 'polypeptide(L)'
;MTSPFPPLPKPTKPLPFRLGVTSYVYPDALLPNVRALAPIANDIELVFFESGDDSNLPSPSEINELAALAREHSLTYTVHFPIDKALGSPSCDERLFTLNRMLRIMDVCRPLNPHGWILHLDGISPSDTPERVAEWQRDLRPLVARLWSAANDPSLLCIENLGYPFDWCQPILDLAPFGHCLDIGHLWQMNYDWRAHVREYFPSTRIIHLYGADNTSRHHALTITPAPLAGEFLSAITGYSGVLTLETFGYDDTHASINRLIEIFSSCPSRSSW
;
A
#
# COMPACT_ATOMS: atom_id res chain seq x y z
N MET A 1 -0.06 3.97 -29.64
CA MET A 1 -1.53 4.12 -29.57
C MET A 1 -1.83 5.08 -28.44
N THR A 2 -2.69 6.09 -28.64
CA THR A 2 -3.12 6.98 -27.55
C THR A 2 -4.00 6.18 -26.57
N SER A 3 -3.75 6.33 -25.26
CA SER A 3 -4.60 5.72 -24.23
C SER A 3 -6.06 6.15 -24.45
N PRO A 4 -7.04 5.24 -24.31
CA PRO A 4 -8.46 5.59 -24.35
C PRO A 4 -8.91 6.38 -23.11
N PHE A 5 -8.05 6.47 -22.09
CA PHE A 5 -8.37 7.10 -20.81
C PHE A 5 -7.91 8.56 -20.76
N PRO A 6 -8.63 9.43 -20.01
CA PRO A 6 -8.18 10.78 -19.76
C PRO A 6 -6.86 10.75 -18.97
N PRO A 7 -5.87 11.60 -19.31
CA PRO A 7 -4.59 11.61 -18.61
C PRO A 7 -4.75 12.15 -17.19
N LEU A 8 -4.00 11.55 -16.25
CA LEU A 8 -3.82 12.11 -14.93
C LEU A 8 -2.81 13.29 -14.96
N PRO A 9 -2.89 14.23 -14.00
CA PRO A 9 -1.90 15.28 -13.87
C PRO A 9 -0.53 14.70 -13.53
N LYS A 10 0.53 15.31 -14.03
CA LYS A 10 1.90 14.93 -13.71
C LYS A 10 2.59 16.05 -12.95
N PRO A 11 3.24 15.78 -11.80
CA PRO A 11 4.04 16.76 -11.11
C PRO A 11 5.11 17.34 -12.05
N THR A 12 5.18 18.67 -12.16
CA THR A 12 6.17 19.36 -12.99
C THR A 12 7.54 19.48 -12.32
N LYS A 13 7.57 19.33 -10.99
CA LYS A 13 8.79 19.28 -10.18
C LYS A 13 8.93 17.87 -9.57
N PRO A 14 10.16 17.35 -9.41
CA PRO A 14 10.37 16.10 -8.68
C PRO A 14 9.78 16.19 -7.27
N LEU A 15 9.09 15.14 -6.86
CA LEU A 15 8.69 14.93 -5.46
C LEU A 15 9.85 14.30 -4.69
N PRO A 16 9.95 14.48 -3.37
CA PRO A 16 11.03 13.90 -2.57
C PRO A 16 10.91 12.37 -2.41
N PHE A 17 9.81 11.78 -2.81
CA PHE A 17 9.47 10.36 -2.77
C PHE A 17 9.04 9.89 -4.16
N ARG A 18 8.90 8.59 -4.31
CA ARG A 18 8.33 7.96 -5.51
C ARG A 18 6.80 8.04 -5.42
N LEU A 19 6.17 8.73 -6.38
CA LEU A 19 4.70 8.80 -6.44
C LEU A 19 4.15 7.45 -6.88
N GLY A 20 3.37 6.82 -6.00
CA GLY A 20 2.60 5.61 -6.26
C GLY A 20 1.12 5.90 -6.52
N VAL A 21 0.49 5.03 -7.30
CA VAL A 21 -0.96 4.97 -7.50
C VAL A 21 -1.41 3.51 -7.56
N THR A 22 -2.67 3.23 -7.27
CA THR A 22 -3.21 1.86 -7.37
C THR A 22 -3.39 1.45 -8.84
N SER A 23 -3.43 0.15 -9.11
CA SER A 23 -3.73 -0.42 -10.43
C SER A 23 -5.23 -0.39 -10.80
N TYR A 24 -6.05 0.37 -10.06
CA TYR A 24 -7.50 0.48 -10.23
C TYR A 24 -7.98 1.93 -10.37
N VAL A 25 -7.26 2.73 -11.14
CA VAL A 25 -7.67 4.12 -11.43
C VAL A 25 -8.73 4.16 -12.52
N TYR A 26 -8.64 3.28 -13.49
CA TYR A 26 -9.58 3.21 -14.61
C TYR A 26 -10.43 1.93 -14.54
N PRO A 27 -11.69 1.96 -15.03
CA PRO A 27 -12.57 0.78 -15.04
C PRO A 27 -12.16 -0.21 -16.13
N ASP A 28 -10.99 -0.81 -15.99
CA ASP A 28 -10.40 -1.76 -16.92
C ASP A 28 -9.54 -2.78 -16.17
N ALA A 29 -9.03 -3.80 -16.87
CA ALA A 29 -8.13 -4.80 -16.34
C ALA A 29 -6.79 -4.19 -15.89
N LEU A 30 -6.00 -4.97 -15.15
CA LEU A 30 -4.72 -4.56 -14.55
C LEU A 30 -3.75 -3.99 -15.60
N LEU A 31 -3.45 -4.72 -16.67
CA LEU A 31 -2.44 -4.31 -17.64
C LEU A 31 -2.80 -3.04 -18.43
N PRO A 32 -4.04 -2.81 -18.92
CA PRO A 32 -4.46 -1.52 -19.46
C PRO A 32 -4.29 -0.35 -18.48
N ASN A 33 -4.62 -0.54 -17.20
CA ASN A 33 -4.37 0.46 -16.15
C ASN A 33 -2.88 0.79 -16.05
N VAL A 34 -2.02 -0.22 -15.93
CA VAL A 34 -0.57 -0.03 -15.80
C VAL A 34 0.00 0.70 -17.01
N ARG A 35 -0.42 0.36 -18.24
CA ARG A 35 0.02 1.08 -19.46
C ARG A 35 -0.35 2.57 -19.43
N ALA A 36 -1.54 2.90 -18.93
CA ALA A 36 -2.00 4.28 -18.84
C ALA A 36 -1.27 5.07 -17.73
N LEU A 37 -0.93 4.41 -16.62
CA LEU A 37 -0.34 5.02 -15.44
C LEU A 37 1.19 5.12 -15.49
N ALA A 38 1.87 4.20 -16.18
CA ALA A 38 3.33 4.11 -16.23
C ALA A 38 4.05 5.43 -16.65
N PRO A 39 3.52 6.27 -17.57
CA PRO A 39 4.15 7.55 -17.90
C PRO A 39 4.07 8.61 -16.81
N ILE A 40 3.24 8.39 -15.78
CA ILE A 40 2.86 9.39 -14.78
C ILE A 40 3.42 9.05 -13.40
N ALA A 41 3.24 7.80 -12.95
CA ALA A 41 3.65 7.31 -11.64
C ALA A 41 5.12 6.84 -11.63
N ASN A 42 5.72 6.78 -10.43
CA ASN A 42 7.02 6.16 -10.20
C ASN A 42 6.88 4.75 -9.63
N ASP A 43 5.71 4.43 -9.09
CA ASP A 43 5.33 3.11 -8.60
C ASP A 43 3.87 2.84 -8.94
N ILE A 44 3.51 1.60 -9.22
CA ILE A 44 2.12 1.19 -9.33
C ILE A 44 1.90 0.03 -8.35
N GLU A 45 0.96 0.25 -7.46
CA GLU A 45 0.53 -0.76 -6.51
C GLU A 45 -0.42 -1.74 -7.20
N LEU A 46 0.08 -2.95 -7.38
CA LEU A 46 -0.70 -4.05 -7.96
C LEU A 46 -1.63 -4.62 -6.89
N VAL A 47 -2.92 -4.39 -7.06
CA VAL A 47 -3.97 -4.89 -6.15
C VAL A 47 -4.59 -6.14 -6.76
N PHE A 48 -4.60 -7.24 -6.00
CA PHE A 48 -5.09 -8.54 -6.46
C PHE A 48 -6.37 -8.96 -5.75
N PHE A 49 -7.24 -9.64 -6.51
CA PHE A 49 -8.46 -10.28 -6.02
C PHE A 49 -8.34 -11.78 -6.25
N GLU A 50 -8.29 -12.56 -5.19
CA GLU A 50 -8.06 -14.00 -5.22
C GLU A 50 -9.03 -14.77 -4.30
N SER A 51 -10.20 -14.18 -4.04
CA SER A 51 -11.15 -14.68 -3.04
C SER A 51 -12.10 -15.74 -3.53
N GLY A 52 -12.25 -15.90 -4.82
CA GLY A 52 -13.22 -16.81 -5.40
C GLY A 52 -12.72 -17.42 -6.70
N ASP A 53 -13.68 -17.65 -7.61
CA ASP A 53 -13.40 -18.15 -8.96
C ASP A 53 -12.80 -17.05 -9.86
N ASP A 54 -12.96 -15.79 -9.48
CA ASP A 54 -12.41 -14.63 -10.19
C ASP A 54 -10.99 -14.33 -9.69
N SER A 55 -10.05 -14.32 -10.63
CA SER A 55 -8.65 -13.98 -10.40
C SER A 55 -8.22 -12.91 -11.40
N ASN A 56 -7.52 -11.88 -10.90
CA ASN A 56 -6.89 -10.88 -11.74
C ASN A 56 -5.36 -11.04 -11.79
N LEU A 57 -4.85 -12.22 -11.43
CA LEU A 57 -3.43 -12.53 -11.53
C LEU A 57 -2.97 -12.49 -12.99
N PRO A 58 -1.87 -11.77 -13.28
CA PRO A 58 -1.36 -11.67 -14.63
C PRO A 58 -0.80 -13.01 -15.12
N SER A 59 -1.03 -13.29 -16.39
CA SER A 59 -0.40 -14.40 -17.12
C SER A 59 1.11 -14.18 -17.25
N PRO A 60 1.91 -15.20 -17.58
CA PRO A 60 3.34 -15.04 -17.83
C PRO A 60 3.67 -14.02 -18.93
N SER A 61 2.82 -13.87 -19.95
CA SER A 61 2.99 -12.85 -21.01
C SER A 61 2.75 -11.45 -20.46
N GLU A 62 1.75 -11.25 -19.61
CA GLU A 62 1.47 -9.96 -18.96
C GLU A 62 2.57 -9.59 -17.95
N ILE A 63 3.13 -10.54 -17.20
CA ILE A 63 4.30 -10.31 -16.35
C ILE A 63 5.49 -9.80 -17.18
N ASN A 64 5.75 -10.38 -18.34
CA ASN A 64 6.82 -9.90 -19.23
C ASN A 64 6.57 -8.48 -19.71
N GLU A 65 5.32 -8.14 -20.00
CA GLU A 65 4.94 -6.79 -20.42
C GLU A 65 5.04 -5.79 -19.26
N LEU A 66 4.56 -6.14 -18.07
CA LEU A 66 4.75 -5.33 -16.86
C LEU A 66 6.23 -5.05 -16.60
N ALA A 67 7.09 -6.08 -16.74
CA ALA A 67 8.53 -5.92 -16.59
C ALA A 67 9.14 -5.02 -17.69
N ALA A 68 8.58 -5.02 -18.91
CA ALA A 68 9.00 -4.12 -19.99
C ALA A 68 8.61 -2.68 -19.68
N LEU A 69 7.37 -2.43 -19.23
CA LEU A 69 6.89 -1.11 -18.80
C LEU A 69 7.72 -0.55 -17.64
N ALA A 70 8.08 -1.40 -16.67
CA ALA A 70 8.95 -1.00 -15.57
C ALA A 70 10.30 -0.47 -16.05
N ARG A 71 10.92 -1.15 -17.01
CA ARG A 71 12.21 -0.71 -17.60
C ARG A 71 12.05 0.57 -18.42
N GLU A 72 11.02 0.67 -19.26
CA GLU A 72 10.78 1.81 -20.14
C GLU A 72 10.54 3.10 -19.36
N HIS A 73 9.78 3.03 -18.27
CA HIS A 73 9.36 4.19 -17.49
C HIS A 73 10.12 4.39 -16.19
N SER A 74 11.14 3.55 -15.87
CA SER A 74 11.81 3.54 -14.56
C SER A 74 10.82 3.35 -13.41
N LEU A 75 9.80 2.55 -13.64
CA LEU A 75 8.70 2.25 -12.74
C LEU A 75 9.09 1.11 -11.78
N THR A 76 8.63 1.15 -10.56
CA THR A 76 8.59 -0.01 -9.65
C THR A 76 7.16 -0.48 -9.46
N TYR A 77 7.02 -1.65 -8.86
CA TYR A 77 5.74 -2.17 -8.41
C TYR A 77 5.79 -2.43 -6.91
N THR A 78 4.77 -2.05 -6.21
CA THR A 78 4.38 -2.62 -4.92
C THR A 78 3.28 -3.64 -5.17
N VAL A 79 3.13 -4.62 -4.28
CA VAL A 79 2.09 -5.66 -4.41
C VAL A 79 1.26 -5.66 -3.14
N HIS A 80 -0.02 -5.36 -3.28
CA HIS A 80 -0.97 -5.45 -2.19
C HIS A 80 -1.64 -6.83 -2.20
N PHE A 81 -1.52 -7.55 -1.07
CA PHE A 81 -2.20 -8.83 -0.92
C PHE A 81 -3.73 -8.65 -0.83
N PRO A 82 -4.52 -9.68 -1.22
CA PRO A 82 -5.97 -9.65 -1.10
C PRO A 82 -6.42 -9.43 0.34
N ILE A 83 -7.47 -8.64 0.53
CA ILE A 83 -8.03 -8.26 1.83
C ILE A 83 -9.41 -8.91 2.09
N ASP A 84 -9.96 -9.63 1.14
CA ASP A 84 -11.28 -10.23 1.20
C ASP A 84 -11.31 -11.56 1.98
N LYS A 85 -10.14 -12.09 2.35
CA LYS A 85 -9.95 -13.25 3.24
C LYS A 85 -8.86 -12.95 4.26
N ALA A 86 -9.20 -13.09 5.53
CA ALA A 86 -8.32 -12.71 6.63
C ALA A 86 -7.23 -13.77 6.89
N LEU A 87 -5.97 -13.35 6.85
CA LEU A 87 -4.84 -14.21 7.27
C LEU A 87 -4.93 -14.58 8.76
N GLY A 88 -5.48 -13.69 9.60
CA GLY A 88 -5.72 -13.90 11.03
C GLY A 88 -7.12 -14.44 11.38
N SER A 89 -7.85 -15.03 10.40
CA SER A 89 -9.17 -15.62 10.65
C SER A 89 -9.15 -16.64 11.79
N PRO A 90 -10.21 -16.74 12.59
CA PRO A 90 -10.38 -17.84 13.56
C PRO A 90 -10.39 -19.23 12.87
N SER A 91 -10.82 -19.32 11.62
CA SER A 91 -10.84 -20.54 10.84
C SER A 91 -9.43 -20.91 10.33
N CYS A 92 -8.95 -22.10 10.73
CA CYS A 92 -7.67 -22.62 10.24
C CYS A 92 -7.67 -22.82 8.72
N ASP A 93 -8.79 -23.31 8.17
CA ASP A 93 -8.92 -23.54 6.72
C ASP A 93 -8.85 -22.23 5.93
N GLU A 94 -9.50 -21.19 6.42
CA GLU A 94 -9.42 -19.86 5.80
C GLU A 94 -8.00 -19.28 5.88
N ARG A 95 -7.33 -19.38 7.04
CA ARG A 95 -5.93 -18.96 7.17
C ARG A 95 -5.01 -19.64 6.18
N LEU A 96 -5.13 -20.97 6.03
CA LEU A 96 -4.32 -21.75 5.10
C LEU A 96 -4.64 -21.43 3.64
N PHE A 97 -5.91 -21.22 3.32
CA PHE A 97 -6.34 -20.78 2.01
C PHE A 97 -5.71 -19.42 1.66
N THR A 98 -5.84 -18.44 2.56
CA THR A 98 -5.29 -17.10 2.38
C THR A 98 -3.78 -17.12 2.21
N LEU A 99 -3.06 -17.85 3.09
CA LEU A 99 -1.61 -18.01 2.98
C LEU A 99 -1.19 -18.58 1.62
N ASN A 100 -1.87 -19.63 1.15
CA ASN A 100 -1.53 -20.26 -0.14
C ASN A 100 -1.78 -19.30 -1.32
N ARG A 101 -2.81 -18.45 -1.25
CA ARG A 101 -3.07 -17.41 -2.26
C ARG A 101 -1.97 -16.35 -2.26
N MET A 102 -1.57 -15.86 -1.09
CA MET A 102 -0.47 -14.90 -0.96
C MET A 102 0.84 -15.49 -1.50
N LEU A 103 1.19 -16.73 -1.18
CA LEU A 103 2.39 -17.39 -1.70
C LEU A 103 2.34 -17.53 -3.24
N ARG A 104 1.17 -17.86 -3.81
CA ARG A 104 0.97 -17.90 -5.26
C ARG A 104 1.18 -16.53 -5.90
N ILE A 105 0.64 -15.46 -5.31
CA ILE A 105 0.86 -14.08 -5.78
C ILE A 105 2.35 -13.75 -5.78
N MET A 106 3.06 -14.08 -4.69
CA MET A 106 4.51 -13.87 -4.60
C MET A 106 5.25 -14.60 -5.72
N ASP A 107 4.91 -15.85 -6.01
CA ASP A 107 5.55 -16.62 -7.09
C ASP A 107 5.30 -16.00 -8.46
N VAL A 108 4.07 -15.59 -8.76
CA VAL A 108 3.71 -14.94 -10.03
C VAL A 108 4.40 -13.61 -10.20
N CYS A 109 4.43 -12.76 -9.14
CA CYS A 109 4.96 -11.41 -9.22
C CYS A 109 6.48 -11.32 -8.96
N ARG A 110 7.13 -12.39 -8.52
CA ARG A 110 8.59 -12.41 -8.26
C ARG A 110 9.44 -11.85 -9.41
N PRO A 111 9.15 -12.14 -10.71
CA PRO A 111 9.93 -11.59 -11.82
C PRO A 111 9.87 -10.06 -11.95
N LEU A 112 8.88 -9.40 -11.34
CA LEU A 112 8.75 -7.96 -11.31
C LEU A 112 9.68 -7.30 -10.29
N ASN A 113 10.29 -8.09 -9.38
CA ASN A 113 11.11 -7.61 -8.28
C ASN A 113 10.42 -6.49 -7.47
N PRO A 114 9.27 -6.77 -6.83
CA PRO A 114 8.47 -5.75 -6.15
C PRO A 114 9.27 -4.96 -5.13
N HIS A 115 8.97 -3.67 -5.03
CA HIS A 115 9.53 -2.78 -4.02
C HIS A 115 9.10 -3.18 -2.59
N GLY A 116 7.91 -3.76 -2.46
CA GLY A 116 7.36 -4.29 -1.22
C GLY A 116 6.11 -5.13 -1.45
N TRP A 117 5.81 -5.96 -0.47
CA TRP A 117 4.61 -6.79 -0.36
C TRP A 117 3.79 -6.26 0.81
N ILE A 118 2.64 -5.63 0.54
CA ILE A 118 1.80 -5.03 1.57
C ILE A 118 0.92 -6.10 2.18
N LEU A 119 1.01 -6.26 3.50
CA LEU A 119 0.36 -7.31 4.25
C LEU A 119 -0.53 -6.75 5.35
N HIS A 120 -1.83 -7.05 5.25
CA HIS A 120 -2.77 -6.89 6.34
C HIS A 120 -2.68 -8.05 7.33
N LEU A 121 -2.50 -7.74 8.61
CA LEU A 121 -2.69 -8.69 9.70
C LEU A 121 -4.12 -8.54 10.22
N ASP A 122 -5.09 -8.82 9.38
CA ASP A 122 -6.53 -8.71 9.64
C ASP A 122 -7.10 -9.88 10.47
N GLY A 123 -8.42 -9.95 10.63
CA GLY A 123 -9.11 -10.98 11.41
C GLY A 123 -9.24 -10.67 12.90
N ILE A 124 -9.02 -9.40 13.28
CA ILE A 124 -9.18 -8.88 14.63
C ILE A 124 -9.82 -7.49 14.60
N SER A 125 -10.45 -7.09 15.69
CA SER A 125 -11.17 -5.82 15.85
C SER A 125 -10.77 -5.14 17.17
N PRO A 126 -10.82 -3.81 17.29
CA PRO A 126 -10.59 -3.09 18.54
C PRO A 126 -11.48 -3.52 19.70
N SER A 127 -12.61 -4.17 19.42
CA SER A 127 -13.55 -4.69 20.43
C SER A 127 -13.25 -6.11 20.90
N ASP A 128 -12.24 -6.77 20.33
CA ASP A 128 -11.87 -8.14 20.72
C ASP A 128 -11.24 -8.21 22.11
N THR A 129 -11.40 -9.36 22.78
CA THR A 129 -10.83 -9.57 24.11
C THR A 129 -9.33 -9.82 24.05
N PRO A 130 -8.58 -9.56 25.14
CA PRO A 130 -7.15 -9.86 25.21
C PRO A 130 -6.80 -11.32 24.86
N GLU A 131 -7.67 -12.28 25.23
CA GLU A 131 -7.50 -13.69 24.92
C GLU A 131 -7.60 -13.94 23.42
N ARG A 132 -8.55 -13.28 22.72
CA ARG A 132 -8.70 -13.37 21.27
C ARG A 132 -7.48 -12.74 20.56
N VAL A 133 -6.98 -11.61 21.07
CA VAL A 133 -5.75 -11.00 20.56
C VAL A 133 -4.55 -11.96 20.69
N ALA A 134 -4.39 -12.60 21.86
CA ALA A 134 -3.31 -13.55 22.07
C ALA A 134 -3.41 -14.81 21.18
N GLU A 135 -4.63 -15.28 20.89
CA GLU A 135 -4.85 -16.36 19.94
C GLU A 135 -4.45 -15.96 18.52
N TRP A 136 -4.92 -14.80 18.07
CA TRP A 136 -4.61 -14.24 16.76
C TRP A 136 -3.09 -14.07 16.58
N GLN A 137 -2.39 -13.51 17.55
CA GLN A 137 -0.93 -13.39 17.53
C GLN A 137 -0.23 -14.74 17.40
N ARG A 138 -0.66 -15.74 18.21
CA ARG A 138 -0.12 -17.09 18.17
C ARG A 138 -0.30 -17.74 16.79
N ASP A 139 -1.49 -17.60 16.23
CA ASP A 139 -1.88 -18.23 14.97
C ASP A 139 -1.22 -17.60 13.76
N LEU A 140 -0.99 -16.28 13.79
CA LEU A 140 -0.33 -15.54 12.69
C LEU A 140 1.18 -15.82 12.60
N ARG A 141 1.89 -15.99 13.72
CA ARG A 141 3.36 -16.12 13.74
C ARG A 141 3.89 -17.14 12.73
N PRO A 142 3.42 -18.40 12.67
CA PRO A 142 3.91 -19.38 11.69
C PRO A 142 3.55 -19.03 10.25
N LEU A 143 2.43 -18.32 10.01
CA LEU A 143 1.99 -17.94 8.67
C LEU A 143 2.86 -16.79 8.12
N VAL A 144 3.09 -15.76 8.93
CA VAL A 144 3.98 -14.65 8.58
C VAL A 144 5.42 -15.14 8.38
N ALA A 145 5.89 -16.10 9.19
CA ALA A 145 7.21 -16.71 9.00
C ALA A 145 7.34 -17.40 7.63
N ARG A 146 6.27 -18.02 7.11
CA ARG A 146 6.26 -18.62 5.77
C ARG A 146 6.29 -17.57 4.66
N LEU A 147 5.52 -16.48 4.80
CA LEU A 147 5.54 -15.36 3.84
C LEU A 147 6.92 -14.68 3.81
N TRP A 148 7.49 -14.41 4.98
CA TRP A 148 8.84 -13.86 5.10
C TRP A 148 9.88 -14.75 4.40
N SER A 149 9.85 -16.08 4.65
CA SER A 149 10.76 -17.01 3.99
C SER A 149 10.62 -16.98 2.46
N ALA A 150 9.40 -16.75 1.94
CA ALA A 150 9.14 -16.61 0.52
C ALA A 150 9.62 -15.26 -0.07
N ALA A 151 9.65 -14.19 0.74
CA ALA A 151 10.11 -12.87 0.33
C ALA A 151 11.64 -12.77 0.17
N ASN A 152 12.41 -13.72 0.73
CA ASN A 152 13.88 -13.75 0.81
C ASN A 152 14.52 -12.62 1.65
N ASP A 153 13.90 -11.45 1.69
CA ASP A 153 14.28 -10.30 2.52
C ASP A 153 13.04 -9.89 3.34
N PRO A 154 13.07 -10.00 4.68
CA PRO A 154 11.95 -9.67 5.53
C PRO A 154 11.52 -8.20 5.41
N SER A 155 12.45 -7.29 5.09
CA SER A 155 12.12 -5.86 4.93
C SER A 155 11.23 -5.57 3.73
N LEU A 156 11.10 -6.51 2.79
CA LEU A 156 10.18 -6.40 1.66
C LEU A 156 8.73 -6.75 2.06
N LEU A 157 8.52 -7.46 3.16
CA LEU A 157 7.19 -7.72 3.69
C LEU A 157 6.78 -6.55 4.57
N CYS A 158 5.92 -5.68 4.04
CA CYS A 158 5.51 -4.42 4.67
C CYS A 158 4.20 -4.65 5.43
N ILE A 159 4.28 -4.67 6.76
CA ILE A 159 3.10 -4.83 7.60
C ILE A 159 2.39 -3.48 7.70
N GLU A 160 1.10 -3.46 7.41
CA GLU A 160 0.29 -2.26 7.39
C GLU A 160 -0.43 -2.04 8.72
N ASN A 161 -0.49 -0.78 9.16
CA ASN A 161 -1.32 -0.39 10.29
C ASN A 161 -2.77 -0.27 9.86
N LEU A 162 -3.64 -1.02 10.53
CA LEU A 162 -5.08 -1.09 10.27
C LEU A 162 -5.90 -0.39 11.36
N GLY A 163 -7.20 -0.64 11.38
CA GLY A 163 -8.16 -0.03 12.30
C GLY A 163 -8.14 -0.53 13.75
N TYR A 164 -7.09 -1.20 14.20
CA TYR A 164 -6.87 -1.66 15.57
C TYR A 164 -5.52 -1.15 16.13
N PRO A 165 -5.27 -1.19 17.46
CA PRO A 165 -4.00 -0.75 18.03
C PRO A 165 -2.81 -1.51 17.45
N PHE A 166 -1.89 -0.81 16.78
CA PHE A 166 -0.79 -1.45 16.06
C PHE A 166 0.20 -2.19 16.99
N ASP A 167 0.26 -1.81 18.26
CA ASP A 167 1.04 -2.52 19.30
C ASP A 167 0.65 -4.01 19.42
N TRP A 168 -0.56 -4.38 19.00
CA TRP A 168 -0.97 -5.78 18.96
C TRP A 168 -0.17 -6.60 17.93
N CYS A 169 0.44 -5.94 16.94
CA CYS A 169 1.34 -6.59 15.99
C CYS A 169 2.74 -6.85 16.57
N GLN A 170 3.11 -6.25 17.70
CA GLN A 170 4.48 -6.30 18.23
C GLN A 170 5.06 -7.71 18.33
N PRO A 171 4.36 -8.75 18.83
CA PRO A 171 4.88 -10.11 18.88
C PRO A 171 5.19 -10.72 17.50
N ILE A 172 4.62 -10.17 16.43
CA ILE A 172 4.89 -10.56 15.04
C ILE A 172 6.06 -9.74 14.51
N LEU A 173 6.08 -8.42 14.76
CA LEU A 173 7.15 -7.52 14.36
C LEU A 173 8.51 -7.94 14.96
N ASP A 174 8.51 -8.52 16.16
CA ASP A 174 9.71 -9.04 16.82
C ASP A 174 10.31 -10.29 16.15
N LEU A 175 9.62 -10.90 15.17
CA LEU A 175 10.15 -12.09 14.49
C LEU A 175 11.26 -11.77 13.51
N ALA A 176 11.23 -10.61 12.86
CA ALA A 176 12.19 -10.23 11.84
C ALA A 176 12.13 -8.70 11.58
N PRO A 177 13.13 -8.09 10.94
CA PRO A 177 13.13 -6.69 10.55
C PRO A 177 12.20 -6.45 9.35
N PHE A 178 10.89 -6.54 9.58
CA PHE A 178 9.88 -6.28 8.56
C PHE A 178 9.89 -4.82 8.11
N GLY A 179 9.48 -4.59 6.85
CA GLY A 179 9.09 -3.27 6.39
C GLY A 179 7.78 -2.85 7.03
N HIS A 180 7.50 -1.56 6.95
CA HIS A 180 6.22 -0.99 7.37
C HIS A 180 5.53 -0.32 6.19
N CYS A 181 4.24 -0.58 6.02
CA CYS A 181 3.34 0.21 5.21
C CYS A 181 2.58 1.17 6.15
N LEU A 182 2.94 2.44 6.12
CA LEU A 182 2.29 3.46 6.93
C LEU A 182 1.02 3.92 6.22
N ASP A 183 -0.14 3.44 6.67
CA ASP A 183 -1.42 3.98 6.24
C ASP A 183 -1.82 5.14 7.15
N ILE A 184 -1.67 6.36 6.61
CA ILE A 184 -2.03 7.58 7.35
C ILE A 184 -3.54 7.81 7.36
N GLY A 185 -4.26 7.34 6.35
CA GLY A 185 -5.71 7.44 6.30
C GLY A 185 -6.37 6.65 7.42
N HIS A 186 -5.93 5.43 7.68
CA HIS A 186 -6.38 4.62 8.82
C HIS A 186 -6.12 5.32 10.15
N LEU A 187 -4.92 5.90 10.34
CA LEU A 187 -4.60 6.62 11.59
C LEU A 187 -5.51 7.84 11.79
N TRP A 188 -5.79 8.60 10.73
CA TRP A 188 -6.72 9.73 10.80
C TRP A 188 -8.15 9.28 11.08
N GLN A 189 -8.62 8.26 10.37
CA GLN A 189 -9.98 7.73 10.51
C GLN A 189 -10.27 7.22 11.92
N MET A 190 -9.29 6.50 12.51
CA MET A 190 -9.42 5.94 13.84
C MET A 190 -9.04 6.94 14.95
N ASN A 191 -8.64 8.16 14.59
CA ASN A 191 -8.16 9.19 15.52
C ASN A 191 -7.01 8.70 16.41
N TYR A 192 -6.10 7.89 15.85
CA TYR A 192 -4.86 7.49 16.51
C TYR A 192 -3.81 8.61 16.45
N ASP A 193 -2.85 8.59 17.38
CA ASP A 193 -1.72 9.54 17.36
C ASP A 193 -0.76 9.19 16.20
N TRP A 194 -1.08 9.69 15.02
CA TRP A 194 -0.27 9.46 13.82
C TRP A 194 1.16 10.01 13.97
N ARG A 195 1.37 11.06 14.79
CA ARG A 195 2.69 11.63 15.01
C ARG A 195 3.57 10.71 15.84
N ALA A 196 3.00 10.07 16.86
CA ALA A 196 3.69 9.05 17.62
C ALA A 196 4.03 7.85 16.73
N HIS A 197 3.06 7.40 15.92
CA HIS A 197 3.24 6.28 15.00
C HIS A 197 4.34 6.56 13.96
N VAL A 198 4.35 7.74 13.34
CA VAL A 198 5.41 8.15 12.42
C VAL A 198 6.77 8.15 13.12
N ARG A 199 6.89 8.75 14.32
CA ARG A 199 8.18 8.76 15.05
C ARG A 199 8.74 7.37 15.30
N GLU A 200 7.89 6.40 15.57
CA GLU A 200 8.28 5.04 15.93
C GLU A 200 8.64 4.21 14.70
N TYR A 201 7.79 4.22 13.68
CA TYR A 201 7.89 3.28 12.56
C TYR A 201 8.52 3.88 11.29
N PHE A 202 8.78 5.19 11.23
CA PHE A 202 9.38 5.83 10.06
C PHE A 202 10.69 5.18 9.58
N PRO A 203 11.62 4.76 10.46
CA PRO A 203 12.86 4.12 10.03
C PRO A 203 12.67 2.81 9.24
N SER A 204 11.57 2.10 9.47
CA SER A 204 11.21 0.85 8.76
C SER A 204 10.18 1.07 7.65
N THR A 205 9.63 2.30 7.51
CA THR A 205 8.60 2.61 6.52
C THR A 205 9.15 2.59 5.11
N ARG A 206 8.66 1.67 4.29
CA ARG A 206 8.99 1.54 2.87
C ARG A 206 7.92 2.11 1.96
N ILE A 207 6.66 2.02 2.40
CA ILE A 207 5.47 2.42 1.66
C ILE A 207 4.62 3.29 2.58
N ILE A 208 4.03 4.33 2.03
CA ILE A 208 3.05 5.18 2.71
C ILE A 208 1.78 5.15 1.87
N HIS A 209 0.64 4.84 2.48
CA HIS A 209 -0.68 5.02 1.90
C HIS A 209 -1.24 6.38 2.34
N LEU A 210 -1.66 7.17 1.35
CA LEU A 210 -2.22 8.49 1.57
C LEU A 210 -3.50 8.67 0.75
N TYR A 211 -4.58 8.98 1.44
CA TYR A 211 -5.88 9.30 0.86
C TYR A 211 -6.67 10.22 1.79
N GLY A 212 -7.81 10.71 1.33
CA GLY A 212 -8.72 11.45 2.16
C GLY A 212 -9.57 10.50 2.99
N ALA A 213 -9.46 10.58 4.31
CA ALA A 213 -10.23 9.77 5.24
C ALA A 213 -11.41 10.56 5.81
N ASP A 214 -12.57 9.93 5.88
CA ASP A 214 -13.75 10.38 6.58
C ASP A 214 -14.24 9.31 7.57
N ASN A 215 -15.47 9.40 8.04
CA ASN A 215 -16.07 8.41 8.94
C ASN A 215 -16.57 7.14 8.22
N THR A 216 -16.31 7.02 6.91
CA THR A 216 -16.61 5.81 6.13
C THR A 216 -15.34 5.00 5.91
N SER A 217 -15.48 3.74 5.52
CA SER A 217 -14.32 2.90 5.15
C SER A 217 -13.84 3.12 3.71
N ARG A 218 -14.21 4.25 3.08
CA ARG A 218 -13.86 4.54 1.69
C ARG A 218 -12.60 5.38 1.62
N HIS A 219 -11.75 5.10 0.63
CA HIS A 219 -10.59 5.90 0.29
C HIS A 219 -11.03 7.01 -0.68
N HIS A 220 -11.16 8.22 -0.14
CA HIS A 220 -11.56 9.39 -0.91
C HIS A 220 -10.36 10.17 -1.44
N ALA A 221 -10.65 11.16 -2.30
CA ALA A 221 -9.65 12.11 -2.73
C ALA A 221 -9.00 12.82 -1.52
N LEU A 222 -7.69 13.04 -1.57
CA LEU A 222 -6.93 13.75 -0.52
C LEU A 222 -7.49 15.16 -0.25
N THR A 223 -8.29 15.70 -1.16
CA THR A 223 -8.93 17.02 -1.02
C THR A 223 -9.95 17.10 0.12
N ILE A 224 -10.52 15.98 0.60
CA ILE A 224 -11.41 16.00 1.77
C ILE A 224 -10.64 16.18 3.09
N THR A 225 -9.36 15.83 3.12
CA THR A 225 -8.49 16.09 4.28
C THR A 225 -8.15 17.59 4.34
N PRO A 226 -8.29 18.24 5.51
CA PRO A 226 -7.87 19.63 5.67
C PRO A 226 -6.44 19.87 5.21
N ALA A 227 -6.22 20.92 4.39
CA ALA A 227 -4.91 21.22 3.84
C ALA A 227 -3.79 21.37 4.90
N PRO A 228 -4.04 22.00 6.08
CA PRO A 228 -3.03 22.08 7.12
C PRO A 228 -2.62 20.70 7.65
N LEU A 229 -3.56 19.77 7.82
CA LEU A 229 -3.28 18.41 8.31
C LEU A 229 -2.44 17.61 7.30
N ALA A 230 -2.83 17.63 6.03
CA ALA A 230 -2.05 16.98 4.97
C ALA A 230 -0.64 17.59 4.85
N GLY A 231 -0.53 18.94 4.91
CA GLY A 231 0.75 19.63 4.86
C GLY A 231 1.64 19.35 6.07
N GLU A 232 1.07 19.22 7.26
CA GLU A 232 1.78 18.84 8.48
C GLU A 232 2.35 17.42 8.36
N PHE A 233 1.55 16.46 7.90
CA PHE A 233 2.01 15.10 7.67
C PHE A 233 3.16 15.04 6.66
N LEU A 234 3.00 15.68 5.50
CA LEU A 234 4.05 15.72 4.48
C LEU A 234 5.34 16.39 4.98
N SER A 235 5.22 17.35 5.89
CA SER A 235 6.39 17.96 6.56
C SER A 235 7.05 17.01 7.57
N ALA A 236 6.24 16.20 8.27
CA ALA A 236 6.75 15.24 9.26
C ALA A 236 7.53 14.08 8.61
N ILE A 237 7.26 13.76 7.34
CA ILE A 237 7.98 12.73 6.58
C ILE A 237 9.13 13.31 5.72
N THR A 238 9.64 14.50 6.07
CA THR A 238 10.80 15.09 5.37
C THR A 238 11.97 14.12 5.35
N GLY A 239 12.58 13.93 4.17
CA GLY A 239 13.68 12.97 3.96
C GLY A 239 13.20 11.56 3.56
N TYR A 240 11.89 11.32 3.50
CA TYR A 240 11.36 10.08 2.96
C TYR A 240 11.62 9.99 1.45
N SER A 241 12.20 8.88 1.01
CA SER A 241 12.52 8.62 -0.40
C SER A 241 11.88 7.33 -0.93
N GLY A 242 11.07 6.65 -0.10
CA GLY A 242 10.33 5.44 -0.46
C GLY A 242 9.14 5.73 -1.38
N VAL A 243 8.16 4.86 -1.39
CA VAL A 243 6.93 4.98 -2.18
C VAL A 243 5.84 5.64 -1.34
N LEU A 244 5.23 6.71 -1.86
CA LEU A 244 4.00 7.27 -1.34
C LEU A 244 2.88 7.00 -2.36
N THR A 245 2.03 6.04 -2.05
CA THR A 245 0.89 5.65 -2.88
C THR A 245 -0.33 6.50 -2.51
N LEU A 246 -0.90 7.17 -3.51
CA LEU A 246 -2.26 7.69 -3.39
C LEU A 246 -3.21 6.52 -3.53
N GLU A 247 -3.67 6.01 -2.39
CA GLU A 247 -4.48 4.80 -2.34
C GLU A 247 -5.96 5.15 -2.57
N THR A 248 -6.27 5.49 -3.81
CA THR A 248 -7.61 5.81 -4.29
C THR A 248 -7.99 4.88 -5.44
N PHE A 249 -9.28 4.57 -5.53
CA PHE A 249 -9.83 3.60 -6.48
C PHE A 249 -10.81 4.31 -7.42
N GLY A 250 -10.26 4.98 -8.43
CA GLY A 250 -11.02 5.70 -9.44
C GLY A 250 -10.33 6.96 -9.93
N TYR A 251 -10.65 7.35 -11.16
CA TYR A 251 -10.00 8.47 -11.84
C TYR A 251 -10.16 9.80 -11.09
N ASP A 252 -11.38 10.15 -10.69
CA ASP A 252 -11.69 11.47 -10.13
C ASP A 252 -10.94 11.68 -8.79
N ASP A 253 -10.95 10.67 -7.91
CA ASP A 253 -10.28 10.74 -6.62
C ASP A 253 -8.75 10.77 -6.78
N THR A 254 -8.20 9.97 -7.70
CA THR A 254 -6.76 9.97 -7.98
C THR A 254 -6.32 11.29 -8.60
N HIS A 255 -7.08 11.80 -9.59
CA HIS A 255 -6.82 13.09 -10.24
C HIS A 255 -6.80 14.24 -9.23
N ALA A 256 -7.83 14.32 -8.37
CA ALA A 256 -7.94 15.34 -7.33
C ALA A 256 -6.80 15.22 -6.30
N SER A 257 -6.42 14.00 -5.92
CA SER A 257 -5.34 13.74 -4.97
C SER A 257 -3.97 14.17 -5.50
N ILE A 258 -3.66 13.86 -6.78
CA ILE A 258 -2.40 14.31 -7.41
C ILE A 258 -2.35 15.83 -7.48
N ASN A 259 -3.44 16.50 -7.89
CA ASN A 259 -3.50 17.96 -7.91
C ASN A 259 -3.26 18.55 -6.52
N ARG A 260 -3.85 17.94 -5.49
CA ARG A 260 -3.65 18.38 -4.09
C ARG A 260 -2.19 18.27 -3.66
N LEU A 261 -1.49 17.17 -4.00
CA LEU A 261 -0.05 17.05 -3.75
C LEU A 261 0.74 18.15 -4.49
N ILE A 262 0.45 18.36 -5.77
CA ILE A 262 1.10 19.41 -6.58
C ILE A 262 0.91 20.79 -5.95
N GLU A 263 -0.28 21.12 -5.48
CA GLU A 263 -0.58 22.39 -4.78
C GLU A 263 0.26 22.56 -3.52
N ILE A 264 0.31 21.53 -2.66
CA ILE A 264 1.05 21.58 -1.40
C ILE A 264 2.54 21.79 -1.67
N PHE A 265 3.14 21.03 -2.59
CA PHE A 265 4.57 21.15 -2.92
C PHE A 265 4.91 22.42 -3.74
N SER A 266 3.93 23.01 -4.44
CA SER A 266 4.13 24.28 -5.17
C SER A 266 4.02 25.50 -4.26
N SER A 267 3.23 25.41 -3.20
CA SER A 267 2.98 26.49 -2.24
C SER A 267 4.09 26.66 -1.18
N CYS A 268 4.96 25.65 -1.01
CA CYS A 268 6.11 25.75 -0.12
C CYS A 268 7.22 26.54 -0.84
N PRO A 269 7.58 27.77 -0.39
CA PRO A 269 8.72 28.49 -0.94
C PRO A 269 9.97 27.63 -0.71
N SER A 270 10.78 27.51 -1.76
CA SER A 270 12.02 26.74 -1.87
C SER A 270 12.73 26.48 -0.51
N ARG A 271 12.39 25.39 0.16
CA ARG A 271 13.28 24.80 1.15
C ARG A 271 14.29 23.97 0.36
N SER A 272 15.50 24.51 0.21
CA SER A 272 16.67 23.81 -0.36
C SER A 272 17.17 22.66 0.55
N SER A 273 16.25 22.00 1.28
CA SER A 273 16.54 20.91 2.20
C SER A 273 15.27 20.08 2.45
N TRP A 274 14.76 19.41 1.42
CA TRP A 274 13.90 18.22 1.58
C TRP A 274 14.74 16.97 1.45
#